data_dc677d36c2284a7588b292c73c6e8eba
#
_entry.id   dc677d36c2284a7588b292c73c6e8eba
#
_cell.length_a   1.000
_cell.length_b   1.000
_cell.length_c   1.000
_cell.angle_alpha   90.00
_cell.angle_beta   90.00
_cell.angle_gamma   90.00
#
_symmetry.space_group_name_H-M   'P 1'
#
loop_
_entity.id
_entity.type
_entity.pdbx_description
1 polymer ?
#
loop_
_entity_poly.entity_id
_entity_poly.type
_entity_poly.pdbx_seq_one_letter_code
_entity_poly.pdbx_strand_id
1 'polypeptide(L)'
;WGGSPAIFDMREGSTPMGAVETWMINSASVQVGKALGLPTHVYMGMSDTKIIDAQCGLESMGSHFIAALSGANMMSGSGMLDLESCLSFEKLVIDAEMIGMAKRFVKGIEVRDNPIALSMMQKSGHKGDFLTLPHTRKWFREEQYMPSEVIDRASFEGWKSRGEKSTFERARDRVEKLITTYQPTRITEELRQEL
;
A
#
# COMPACT_ATOMS: atom_id res chain seq x y z
N TRP A 1 20.67 -7.77 4.31
CA TRP A 1 21.08 -6.42 3.91
C TRP A 1 19.96 -5.44 4.21
N GLY A 2 20.20 -4.50 5.08
CA GLY A 2 19.21 -3.52 5.47
C GLY A 2 19.87 -2.27 6.03
N GLY A 3 19.06 -1.24 6.15
CA GLY A 3 19.47 0.05 6.70
C GLY A 3 18.34 1.05 6.56
N SER A 4 18.50 2.18 7.22
CA SER A 4 17.62 3.33 7.14
C SER A 4 18.45 4.57 6.79
N PRO A 5 19.11 4.60 5.62
CA PRO A 5 19.83 5.80 5.22
C PRO A 5 18.84 6.92 4.97
N ALA A 6 19.13 8.11 5.49
CA ALA A 6 18.35 9.32 5.29
C ALA A 6 19.26 10.47 4.95
N ILE A 7 18.73 11.48 4.28
CA ILE A 7 19.43 12.75 4.08
C ILE A 7 19.29 13.62 5.33
N PHE A 8 20.13 14.66 5.40
CA PHE A 8 19.99 15.72 6.39
C PHE A 8 19.53 17.00 5.70
N ASP A 9 18.39 17.54 6.11
CA ASP A 9 17.94 18.86 5.63
C ASP A 9 18.65 19.96 6.40
N MET A 10 19.57 20.61 5.74
CA MET A 10 20.38 21.71 6.32
C MET A 10 19.56 22.95 6.68
N ARG A 11 18.36 23.12 6.14
CA ARG A 11 17.49 24.25 6.41
C ARG A 11 16.74 24.07 7.71
N GLU A 12 16.21 22.87 7.91
CA GLU A 12 15.36 22.53 9.06
C GLU A 12 16.16 21.84 10.19
N GLY A 13 17.38 21.40 9.91
CA GLY A 13 18.23 20.70 10.89
C GLY A 13 17.67 19.32 11.27
N SER A 14 17.02 18.63 10.32
CA SER A 14 16.34 17.35 10.56
C SER A 14 16.72 16.29 9.52
N THR A 15 16.30 15.05 9.75
CA THR A 15 16.50 13.92 8.86
C THR A 15 15.15 13.48 8.27
N PRO A 16 14.67 14.10 7.15
CA PRO A 16 13.36 13.82 6.60
C PRO A 16 13.32 12.43 5.98
N MET A 17 12.42 11.58 6.48
CA MET A 17 12.20 10.23 5.99
C MET A 17 11.25 10.21 4.81
N GLY A 18 10.38 11.22 4.70
CA GLY A 18 9.46 11.45 3.57
C GLY A 18 10.13 12.11 2.36
N ALA A 19 11.40 12.52 2.45
CA ALA A 19 12.09 13.18 1.34
C ALA A 19 12.41 12.21 0.20
N VAL A 20 12.26 12.68 -1.03
CA VAL A 20 12.53 11.91 -2.24
C VAL A 20 13.97 11.38 -2.30
N GLU A 21 14.92 12.17 -1.85
CA GLU A 21 16.33 11.79 -1.80
C GLU A 21 16.58 10.65 -0.81
N THR A 22 15.83 10.59 0.29
CA THR A 22 15.85 9.46 1.22
C THR A 22 15.36 8.19 0.53
N TRP A 23 14.28 8.27 -0.28
CA TRP A 23 13.83 7.11 -1.07
C TRP A 23 14.86 6.66 -2.10
N MET A 24 15.56 7.61 -2.74
CA MET A 24 16.61 7.32 -3.72
C MET A 24 17.75 6.52 -3.10
N ILE A 25 18.24 6.93 -1.92
CA ILE A 25 19.35 6.21 -1.25
C ILE A 25 18.90 4.84 -0.73
N ASN A 26 17.68 4.73 -0.22
CA ASN A 26 17.11 3.43 0.17
C ASN A 26 16.99 2.49 -1.03
N SER A 27 16.51 2.98 -2.18
CA SER A 27 16.42 2.19 -3.41
C SER A 27 17.78 1.74 -3.92
N ALA A 28 18.78 2.64 -3.88
CA ALA A 28 20.15 2.29 -4.23
C ALA A 28 20.72 1.20 -3.30
N SER A 29 20.44 1.29 -1.99
CA SER A 29 20.80 0.27 -1.02
C SER A 29 20.18 -1.10 -1.35
N VAL A 30 18.92 -1.14 -1.77
CA VAL A 30 18.26 -2.38 -2.24
C VAL A 30 18.98 -2.95 -3.45
N GLN A 31 19.31 -2.13 -4.44
CA GLN A 31 20.00 -2.57 -5.66
C GLN A 31 21.35 -3.19 -5.34
N VAL A 32 22.14 -2.60 -4.44
CA VAL A 32 23.41 -3.16 -3.97
C VAL A 32 23.19 -4.51 -3.29
N GLY A 33 22.24 -4.61 -2.37
CA GLY A 33 21.92 -5.88 -1.71
C GLY A 33 21.51 -6.96 -2.68
N LYS A 34 20.69 -6.63 -3.68
CA LYS A 34 20.28 -7.55 -4.76
C LYS A 34 21.46 -8.00 -5.61
N ALA A 35 22.36 -7.08 -5.98
CA ALA A 35 23.57 -7.42 -6.74
C ALA A 35 24.48 -8.40 -5.98
N LEU A 36 24.44 -8.37 -4.65
CA LEU A 36 25.18 -9.30 -3.78
C LEU A 36 24.41 -10.60 -3.49
N GLY A 37 23.22 -10.80 -4.07
CA GLY A 37 22.37 -11.98 -3.83
C GLY A 37 21.76 -12.05 -2.43
N LEU A 38 21.67 -10.92 -1.72
CA LEU A 38 21.17 -10.85 -0.34
C LEU A 38 19.69 -10.49 -0.26
N PRO A 39 18.94 -11.02 0.70
CA PRO A 39 17.61 -10.48 1.03
C PRO A 39 17.76 -9.03 1.54
N THR A 40 16.83 -8.18 1.15
CA THR A 40 16.91 -6.74 1.39
C THR A 40 15.76 -6.24 2.25
N HIS A 41 16.07 -5.33 3.16
CA HIS A 41 15.11 -4.60 3.98
C HIS A 41 15.33 -3.10 3.81
N VAL A 42 14.25 -2.33 3.77
CA VAL A 42 14.25 -0.86 3.75
C VAL A 42 13.30 -0.29 4.76
N TYR A 43 13.63 0.88 5.25
CA TYR A 43 12.78 1.65 6.15
C TYR A 43 12.14 2.79 5.35
N MET A 44 10.97 2.52 4.79
CA MET A 44 10.20 3.40 3.89
C MET A 44 8.71 3.28 4.22
N GLY A 45 7.88 4.15 3.64
CA GLY A 45 6.44 4.19 3.93
C GLY A 45 6.06 5.14 5.05
N MET A 46 7.02 5.93 5.52
CA MET A 46 6.83 6.96 6.54
C MET A 46 6.45 8.30 5.94
N SER A 47 6.02 9.20 6.81
CA SER A 47 5.80 10.60 6.46
C SER A 47 6.36 11.52 7.54
N ASP A 48 6.89 12.67 7.12
CA ASP A 48 7.41 13.69 8.03
C ASP A 48 6.32 14.62 8.58
N THR A 49 5.09 14.49 8.06
CA THR A 49 3.94 15.28 8.53
C THR A 49 3.52 14.88 9.96
N LYS A 50 2.87 15.80 10.67
CA LYS A 50 2.36 15.63 12.02
C LYS A 50 0.89 15.24 12.04
N ILE A 51 0.23 15.31 10.88
CA ILE A 51 -1.18 14.96 10.69
C ILE A 51 -1.36 14.11 9.45
N ILE A 52 -2.46 13.36 9.37
CA ILE A 52 -2.79 12.54 8.20
C ILE A 52 -3.55 13.42 7.19
N ASP A 53 -2.79 14.04 6.30
CA ASP A 53 -3.27 14.95 5.26
C ASP A 53 -2.71 14.59 3.87
N ALA A 54 -2.74 15.53 2.96
CA ALA A 54 -2.23 15.35 1.60
C ALA A 54 -0.72 15.05 1.56
N GLN A 55 0.09 15.69 2.43
CA GLN A 55 1.52 15.42 2.54
C GLN A 55 1.76 13.98 2.97
N CYS A 56 1.02 13.49 3.97
CA CYS A 56 1.09 12.10 4.40
C CYS A 56 0.85 11.14 3.24
N GLY A 57 -0.19 11.40 2.43
CA GLY A 57 -0.51 10.59 1.26
C GLY A 57 0.59 10.59 0.20
N LEU A 58 1.15 11.76 -0.11
CA LEU A 58 2.20 11.93 -1.12
C LEU A 58 3.48 11.18 -0.73
N GLU A 59 3.96 11.38 0.49
CA GLU A 59 5.21 10.80 0.99
C GLU A 59 5.08 9.29 1.18
N SER A 60 4.01 8.83 1.82
CA SER A 60 3.80 7.40 2.06
C SER A 60 3.58 6.64 0.75
N MET A 61 2.69 7.12 -0.14
CA MET A 61 2.40 6.42 -1.40
C MET A 61 3.63 6.35 -2.30
N GLY A 62 4.37 7.47 -2.44
CA GLY A 62 5.60 7.53 -3.23
C GLY A 62 6.62 6.50 -2.74
N SER A 63 6.89 6.48 -1.45
CA SER A 63 7.88 5.58 -0.86
C SER A 63 7.45 4.11 -0.92
N HIS A 64 6.17 3.76 -0.73
CA HIS A 64 5.67 2.40 -0.89
C HIS A 64 5.86 1.88 -2.32
N PHE A 65 5.52 2.70 -3.33
CA PHE A 65 5.72 2.33 -4.73
C PHE A 65 7.19 2.14 -5.07
N ILE A 66 8.04 3.06 -4.66
CA ILE A 66 9.48 2.98 -4.95
C ILE A 66 10.11 1.76 -4.26
N ALA A 67 9.76 1.47 -3.01
CA ALA A 67 10.24 0.26 -2.32
C ALA A 67 9.82 -1.03 -3.06
N ALA A 68 8.56 -1.11 -3.48
CA ALA A 68 8.05 -2.25 -4.23
C ALA A 68 8.73 -2.42 -5.60
N LEU A 69 8.90 -1.32 -6.35
CA LEU A 69 9.57 -1.31 -7.66
C LEU A 69 11.07 -1.63 -7.56
N SER A 70 11.72 -1.23 -6.46
CA SER A 70 13.13 -1.59 -6.20
C SER A 70 13.30 -3.07 -5.91
N GLY A 71 12.22 -3.81 -5.65
CA GLY A 71 12.25 -5.23 -5.32
C GLY A 71 12.71 -5.52 -3.88
N ALA A 72 12.51 -4.59 -2.94
CA ALA A 72 12.77 -4.84 -1.53
C ALA A 72 12.00 -6.06 -1.03
N ASN A 73 12.65 -6.94 -0.27
CA ASN A 73 12.00 -8.12 0.27
C ASN A 73 11.14 -7.80 1.49
N MET A 74 11.57 -6.83 2.27
CA MET A 74 10.87 -6.36 3.45
C MET A 74 10.92 -4.83 3.53
N MET A 75 9.82 -4.23 3.90
CA MET A 75 9.69 -2.81 4.17
C MET A 75 9.06 -2.62 5.55
N SER A 76 9.66 -1.79 6.37
CA SER A 76 9.10 -1.30 7.64
C SER A 76 8.98 0.23 7.58
N GLY A 77 8.22 0.82 8.51
CA GLY A 77 7.99 2.26 8.57
C GLY A 77 6.54 2.68 8.32
N SER A 78 5.68 1.74 7.87
CA SER A 78 4.24 2.02 7.74
C SER A 78 3.63 2.43 9.08
N GLY A 79 2.72 3.41 9.05
CA GLY A 79 2.09 3.97 10.25
C GLY A 79 2.89 5.10 10.91
N MET A 80 4.15 5.32 10.53
CA MET A 80 5.04 6.29 11.17
C MET A 80 4.82 7.71 10.62
N LEU A 81 4.81 8.67 11.54
CA LEU A 81 4.67 10.11 11.31
C LEU A 81 5.80 10.84 12.03
N ASP A 82 5.92 12.16 11.78
CA ASP A 82 6.79 13.08 12.50
C ASP A 82 8.24 12.58 12.58
N LEU A 83 8.85 12.33 11.42
CA LEU A 83 10.26 11.89 11.36
C LEU A 83 10.52 10.63 12.23
N GLU A 84 9.61 9.67 12.22
CA GLU A 84 9.63 8.44 13.02
C GLU A 84 9.27 8.60 14.51
N SER A 85 8.92 9.80 14.96
CA SER A 85 8.67 10.05 16.38
C SER A 85 7.32 9.53 16.87
N CYS A 86 6.40 9.20 15.96
CA CYS A 86 5.03 8.84 16.31
C CYS A 86 4.48 7.76 15.38
N LEU A 87 3.62 6.90 15.93
CA LEU A 87 2.86 5.90 15.20
C LEU A 87 1.36 6.22 15.28
N SER A 88 0.65 6.19 14.13
CA SER A 88 -0.81 6.25 14.07
C SER A 88 -1.37 4.93 13.52
N PHE A 89 -2.36 4.37 14.22
CA PHE A 89 -3.09 3.20 13.73
C PHE A 89 -3.93 3.51 12.50
N GLU A 90 -4.49 4.72 12.42
CA GLU A 90 -5.24 5.17 11.25
C GLU A 90 -4.31 5.24 10.02
N LYS A 91 -3.11 5.81 10.19
CA LYS A 91 -2.10 5.81 9.13
C LYS A 91 -1.70 4.39 8.75
N LEU A 92 -1.47 3.50 9.70
CA LEU A 92 -1.11 2.12 9.42
C LEU A 92 -2.16 1.40 8.55
N VAL A 93 -3.44 1.65 8.82
CA VAL A 93 -4.55 1.12 8.02
C VAL A 93 -4.59 1.73 6.62
N ILE A 94 -4.32 3.03 6.48
CA ILE A 94 -4.21 3.71 5.19
C ILE A 94 -3.00 3.18 4.40
N ASP A 95 -1.85 3.03 5.05
CA ASP A 95 -0.64 2.49 4.45
C ASP A 95 -0.83 1.04 3.98
N ALA A 96 -1.62 0.24 4.69
CA ALA A 96 -1.97 -1.11 4.25
C ALA A 96 -2.68 -1.11 2.89
N GLU A 97 -3.56 -0.12 2.63
CA GLU A 97 -4.16 0.07 1.30
C GLU A 97 -3.12 0.47 0.26
N MET A 98 -2.22 1.40 0.59
CA MET A 98 -1.13 1.82 -0.31
C MET A 98 -0.21 0.66 -0.68
N ILE A 99 0.13 -0.19 0.29
CA ILE A 99 0.90 -1.43 0.07
C ILE A 99 0.15 -2.39 -0.87
N GLY A 100 -1.15 -2.55 -0.66
CA GLY A 100 -2.00 -3.36 -1.53
C GLY A 100 -2.00 -2.86 -2.98
N MET A 101 -2.11 -1.54 -3.17
CA MET A 101 -2.02 -0.90 -4.49
C MET A 101 -0.64 -1.09 -5.12
N ALA A 102 0.44 -0.88 -4.37
CA ALA A 102 1.81 -1.06 -4.85
C ALA A 102 2.07 -2.53 -5.26
N LYS A 103 1.64 -3.50 -4.48
CA LYS A 103 1.73 -4.94 -4.81
C LYS A 103 0.94 -5.28 -6.08
N ARG A 104 -0.27 -4.72 -6.23
CA ARG A 104 -1.06 -4.93 -7.46
C ARG A 104 -0.36 -4.33 -8.68
N PHE A 105 0.24 -3.16 -8.53
CA PHE A 105 0.98 -2.50 -9.61
C PHE A 105 2.20 -3.33 -10.06
N VAL A 106 3.01 -3.79 -9.11
CA VAL A 106 4.21 -4.61 -9.39
C VAL A 106 3.87 -5.97 -10.00
N LYS A 107 2.70 -6.53 -9.69
CA LYS A 107 2.20 -7.75 -10.35
C LYS A 107 2.09 -7.57 -11.87
N GLY A 108 1.90 -6.34 -12.35
CA GLY A 108 1.81 -6.03 -13.78
C GLY A 108 0.50 -6.47 -14.41
N ILE A 109 0.53 -6.54 -15.74
CA ILE A 109 -0.61 -6.91 -16.59
C ILE A 109 -0.33 -8.30 -17.15
N GLU A 110 -1.23 -9.24 -16.89
CA GLU A 110 -1.17 -10.57 -17.52
C GLU A 110 -1.97 -10.61 -18.81
N VAL A 111 -1.36 -11.15 -19.86
CA VAL A 111 -2.05 -11.45 -21.12
C VAL A 111 -2.83 -12.74 -20.92
N ARG A 112 -4.17 -12.65 -20.84
CA ARG A 112 -5.06 -13.79 -20.55
C ARG A 112 -5.44 -14.60 -21.78
N ASP A 113 -5.48 -13.99 -22.94
CA ASP A 113 -5.90 -14.60 -24.20
C ASP A 113 -4.89 -14.36 -25.31
N ASN A 114 -4.71 -15.33 -26.18
CA ASN A 114 -3.82 -15.21 -27.35
C ASN A 114 -4.61 -15.49 -28.64
N PRO A 115 -4.73 -14.54 -29.56
CA PRO A 115 -4.30 -13.13 -29.44
C PRO A 115 -5.24 -12.33 -28.51
N ILE A 116 -4.69 -11.34 -27.86
CA ILE A 116 -5.28 -10.53 -26.77
C ILE A 116 -6.78 -10.26 -26.99
N ALA A 117 -7.65 -11.08 -26.42
CA ALA A 117 -9.12 -10.95 -26.43
C ALA A 117 -9.75 -10.67 -27.83
N LEU A 118 -9.03 -10.92 -28.93
CA LEU A 118 -9.48 -10.58 -30.29
C LEU A 118 -10.80 -11.24 -30.64
N SER A 119 -10.96 -12.51 -30.34
CA SER A 119 -12.21 -13.27 -30.59
C SER A 119 -13.40 -12.69 -29.85
N MET A 120 -13.19 -12.19 -28.66
CA MET A 120 -14.21 -11.52 -27.84
C MET A 120 -14.58 -10.16 -28.46
N MET A 121 -13.57 -9.36 -28.83
CA MET A 121 -13.79 -8.07 -29.50
C MET A 121 -14.56 -8.22 -30.80
N GLN A 122 -14.23 -9.23 -31.62
CA GLN A 122 -14.95 -9.53 -32.84
C GLN A 122 -16.44 -9.88 -32.61
N LYS A 123 -16.72 -10.67 -31.57
CA LYS A 123 -18.11 -11.03 -31.20
C LYS A 123 -18.89 -9.85 -30.64
N SER A 124 -18.25 -8.98 -29.86
CA SER A 124 -18.89 -7.82 -29.23
C SER A 124 -19.14 -6.67 -30.22
N GLY A 125 -18.34 -6.60 -31.31
CA GLY A 125 -18.43 -5.55 -32.30
C GLY A 125 -18.24 -4.13 -31.73
N HIS A 126 -18.59 -3.13 -32.53
CA HIS A 126 -18.41 -1.71 -32.14
C HIS A 126 -19.35 -1.21 -31.02
N LYS A 127 -20.43 -1.91 -30.75
CA LYS A 127 -21.39 -1.56 -29.68
C LYS A 127 -21.07 -2.23 -28.34
N GLY A 128 -19.93 -2.94 -28.23
CA GLY A 128 -19.59 -3.91 -27.22
C GLY A 128 -19.99 -3.55 -25.79
N ASP A 129 -20.95 -4.29 -25.24
CA ASP A 129 -21.20 -4.37 -23.82
C ASP A 129 -20.22 -5.36 -23.18
N PHE A 130 -19.10 -4.84 -22.72
CA PHE A 130 -18.06 -5.66 -22.08
C PHE A 130 -18.42 -6.10 -20.68
N LEU A 131 -19.36 -5.43 -20.01
CA LEU A 131 -19.71 -5.69 -18.60
C LEU A 131 -20.40 -7.05 -18.42
N THR A 132 -21.20 -7.46 -19.39
CA THR A 132 -21.97 -8.72 -19.33
C THR A 132 -21.18 -9.94 -19.80
N LEU A 133 -20.00 -9.74 -20.39
CA LEU A 133 -19.22 -10.84 -20.96
C LEU A 133 -18.69 -11.82 -19.87
N PRO A 134 -18.70 -13.13 -20.17
CA PRO A 134 -18.11 -14.14 -19.26
C PRO A 134 -16.64 -13.86 -18.93
N HIS A 135 -15.86 -13.32 -19.89
CA HIS A 135 -14.48 -12.91 -19.70
C HIS A 135 -14.36 -11.87 -18.59
N THR A 136 -15.15 -10.80 -18.65
CA THR A 136 -15.15 -9.75 -17.62
C THR A 136 -15.51 -10.31 -16.25
N ARG A 137 -16.55 -11.15 -16.17
CA ARG A 137 -16.96 -11.80 -14.92
C ARG A 137 -15.89 -12.71 -14.33
N LYS A 138 -15.10 -13.38 -15.18
CA LYS A 138 -14.02 -14.26 -14.76
C LYS A 138 -12.85 -13.48 -14.17
N TRP A 139 -12.45 -12.39 -14.81
CA TRP A 139 -11.16 -11.77 -14.52
C TRP A 139 -11.21 -10.48 -13.71
N PHE A 140 -12.37 -9.79 -13.59
CA PHE A 140 -12.41 -8.47 -12.96
C PHE A 140 -11.89 -8.47 -11.51
N ARG A 141 -12.10 -9.53 -10.74
CA ARG A 141 -11.64 -9.62 -9.34
C ARG A 141 -10.14 -9.89 -9.22
N GLU A 142 -9.54 -10.49 -10.23
CA GLU A 142 -8.09 -10.75 -10.24
C GLU A 142 -7.30 -9.57 -10.78
N GLU A 143 -7.87 -8.85 -11.76
CA GLU A 143 -7.20 -7.75 -12.42
C GLU A 143 -7.43 -6.41 -11.74
N GLN A 144 -8.55 -6.23 -11.09
CA GLN A 144 -8.87 -5.01 -10.36
C GLN A 144 -8.41 -5.13 -8.91
N TYR A 145 -7.65 -4.15 -8.42
CA TYR A 145 -7.42 -4.01 -6.99
C TYR A 145 -8.72 -3.66 -6.28
N MET A 146 -9.14 -4.52 -5.37
CA MET A 146 -10.36 -4.34 -4.57
C MET A 146 -9.96 -3.79 -3.19
N PRO A 147 -10.04 -2.47 -2.97
CA PRO A 147 -9.67 -1.88 -1.70
C PRO A 147 -10.68 -2.22 -0.60
N SER A 148 -10.27 -2.03 0.65
CA SER A 148 -11.19 -2.07 1.78
C SER A 148 -12.08 -0.81 1.83
N GLU A 149 -12.95 -0.77 2.84
CA GLU A 149 -13.81 0.39 3.12
C GLU A 149 -13.06 1.71 3.38
N VAL A 150 -11.75 1.66 3.61
CA VAL A 150 -10.90 2.84 3.81
C VAL A 150 -10.80 3.70 2.55
N ILE A 151 -10.78 3.06 1.37
CA ILE A 151 -10.73 3.75 0.08
C ILE A 151 -12.14 3.85 -0.50
N ASP A 152 -12.60 5.06 -0.71
CA ASP A 152 -13.89 5.29 -1.37
C ASP A 152 -13.78 5.14 -2.90
N ARG A 153 -14.73 4.40 -3.47
CA ARG A 153 -14.93 4.19 -4.91
C ARG A 153 -16.37 4.47 -5.31
N ALA A 154 -17.18 5.03 -4.41
CA ALA A 154 -18.57 5.32 -4.68
C ALA A 154 -18.75 6.54 -5.60
N SER A 155 -19.95 6.67 -6.18
CA SER A 155 -20.38 7.94 -6.75
C SER A 155 -20.56 8.98 -5.64
N PHE A 156 -20.69 10.26 -6.02
CA PHE A 156 -20.96 11.33 -5.05
C PHE A 156 -22.17 11.03 -4.17
N GLU A 157 -23.28 10.61 -4.78
CA GLU A 157 -24.50 10.24 -4.04
C GLU A 157 -24.28 9.02 -3.14
N GLY A 158 -23.50 8.05 -3.60
CA GLY A 158 -23.12 6.89 -2.79
C GLY A 158 -22.23 7.27 -1.59
N TRP A 159 -21.28 8.18 -1.77
CA TRP A 159 -20.45 8.70 -0.69
C TRP A 159 -21.30 9.49 0.33
N LYS A 160 -22.18 10.33 -0.16
CA LYS A 160 -23.11 11.11 0.67
C LYS A 160 -24.03 10.21 1.51
N SER A 161 -24.62 9.19 0.90
CA SER A 161 -25.48 8.23 1.60
C SER A 161 -24.74 7.41 2.67
N ARG A 162 -23.41 7.30 2.58
CA ARG A 162 -22.54 6.61 3.54
C ARG A 162 -21.99 7.54 4.64
N GLY A 163 -22.48 8.76 4.74
CA GLY A 163 -22.14 9.71 5.80
C GLY A 163 -20.98 10.65 5.50
N GLU A 164 -20.64 10.85 4.21
CA GLU A 164 -19.68 11.87 3.74
C GLU A 164 -18.29 11.79 4.38
N LYS A 165 -17.87 10.59 4.82
CA LYS A 165 -16.63 10.39 5.58
C LYS A 165 -15.39 10.60 4.73
N SER A 166 -14.41 11.30 5.30
CA SER A 166 -13.05 11.39 4.79
C SER A 166 -12.31 10.04 4.90
N THR A 167 -11.18 9.89 4.22
CA THR A 167 -10.32 8.69 4.35
C THR A 167 -9.86 8.47 5.79
N PHE A 168 -9.51 9.55 6.51
CA PHE A 168 -9.13 9.47 7.92
C PHE A 168 -10.25 8.91 8.80
N GLU A 169 -11.49 9.39 8.63
CA GLU A 169 -12.64 8.91 9.41
C GLU A 169 -12.95 7.44 9.12
N ARG A 170 -12.88 7.02 7.85
CA ARG A 170 -13.04 5.60 7.49
C ARG A 170 -11.92 4.73 8.06
N ALA A 171 -10.68 5.24 8.08
CA ALA A 171 -9.56 4.54 8.69
C ALA A 171 -9.74 4.39 10.20
N ARG A 172 -10.22 5.43 10.91
CA ARG A 172 -10.56 5.37 12.33
C ARG A 172 -11.63 4.32 12.61
N ASP A 173 -12.72 4.32 11.87
CA ASP A 173 -13.77 3.29 12.01
C ASP A 173 -13.19 1.88 11.82
N ARG A 174 -12.26 1.73 10.85
CA ARG A 174 -11.60 0.45 10.59
C ARG A 174 -10.70 0.03 11.76
N VAL A 175 -9.95 0.96 12.35
CA VAL A 175 -9.11 0.72 13.55
C VAL A 175 -9.98 0.26 14.71
N GLU A 176 -11.06 0.99 15.01
CA GLU A 176 -12.00 0.62 16.09
C GLU A 176 -12.58 -0.78 15.87
N LYS A 177 -13.00 -1.08 14.65
CA LYS A 177 -13.49 -2.42 14.29
C LYS A 177 -12.43 -3.50 14.50
N LEU A 178 -11.20 -3.29 14.07
CA LEU A 178 -10.12 -4.25 14.24
C LEU A 178 -9.81 -4.51 15.71
N ILE A 179 -9.75 -3.46 16.53
CA ILE A 179 -9.48 -3.58 17.97
C ILE A 179 -10.61 -4.33 18.68
N THR A 180 -11.87 -3.97 18.39
CA THR A 180 -13.03 -4.58 19.06
C THR A 180 -13.29 -6.02 18.66
N THR A 181 -12.90 -6.40 17.44
CA THR A 181 -13.09 -7.77 16.95
C THR A 181 -11.85 -8.66 17.11
N TYR A 182 -10.75 -8.11 17.60
CA TYR A 182 -9.51 -8.85 17.78
C TYR A 182 -9.70 -9.98 18.79
N GLN A 183 -9.36 -11.17 18.36
CA GLN A 183 -9.28 -12.35 19.22
C GLN A 183 -7.80 -12.74 19.33
N PRO A 184 -7.17 -12.64 20.49
CA PRO A 184 -5.78 -13.03 20.65
C PRO A 184 -5.63 -14.54 20.34
N THR A 185 -4.62 -14.87 19.56
CA THR A 185 -4.25 -16.27 19.34
C THR A 185 -3.89 -16.88 20.69
N ARG A 186 -4.65 -17.89 21.12
CA ARG A 186 -4.34 -18.58 22.36
C ARG A 186 -3.05 -19.36 22.15
N ILE A 187 -2.01 -18.99 22.86
CA ILE A 187 -0.83 -19.83 23.03
C ILE A 187 -1.31 -21.07 23.78
N THR A 188 -1.02 -22.26 23.25
CA THR A 188 -1.38 -23.51 23.95
C THR A 188 -0.68 -23.58 25.30
N GLU A 189 -1.29 -24.29 26.25
CA GLU A 189 -0.71 -24.41 27.61
C GLU A 189 0.68 -25.06 27.56
N GLU A 190 0.91 -25.99 26.62
CA GLU A 190 2.22 -26.62 26.35
C GLU A 190 3.27 -25.56 25.94
N LEU A 191 2.92 -24.67 25.01
CA LEU A 191 3.83 -23.61 24.56
C LEU A 191 4.07 -22.55 25.64
N ARG A 192 3.12 -22.33 26.56
CA ARG A 192 3.30 -21.44 27.72
C ARG A 192 4.28 -21.98 28.75
N GLN A 193 4.39 -23.33 28.84
CA GLN A 193 5.34 -23.98 29.77
C GLN A 193 6.75 -24.02 29.22
N GLU A 194 6.91 -23.86 27.88
CA GLU A 194 8.20 -23.80 27.19
C GLU A 194 8.79 -22.38 27.11
N LEU A 195 7.99 -21.32 27.33
CA LEU A 195 8.39 -19.90 27.31
C LEU A 195 8.66 -19.38 28.73
#